data_6131b1c2c2da32c827d7837379a5fb15
#
_entry.id   6131b1c2c2da32c827d7837379a5fb15
#
_cell.length_a   1.000
_cell.length_b   1.000
_cell.length_c   1.000
_cell.angle_alpha   90.00
_cell.angle_beta   90.00
_cell.angle_gamma   90.00
#
_symmetry.space_group_name_H-M   'P 1'
#
loop_
_entity.id
_entity.type
_entity.pdbx_description
1 polymer ?
#
loop_
_entity_poly.entity_id
_entity_poly.type
_entity_poly.pdbx_seq_one_letter_code
_entity_poly.pdbx_strand_id
1 'polypeptide(L)'
;MKGALWKLPELKEYTNNVESLKNLADIDTTLYGTDLKTIAYHPMDSTKAVSVVDNKFILWDLAENGPQVTTSGTLASKGQPRFTNGKWNPHNGCNQFVTLNENNVRGWDFRNPAEASWTILSAHSQIIRDLDFNVNRQYILSTCGDDGYMKFWDIRSPTEPILSRMEHSHWVWSVRINRFHDQLVLTSSSDSRVILCSIASISSEPFGHIVTPEDDSTQNDYNCKKNKLEDGVVGRYEEHEDSVYAVEWSSADPWTFASLSYDGRLVLNKVPRKYKYQILL
;
A
#
# COMPACT_ATOMS: atom_id res chain seq x y z
N MET A 1 14.06 -7.14 19.51
CA MET A 1 14.49 -6.77 18.16
C MET A 1 14.69 -5.26 18.13
N LYS A 2 15.57 -4.72 17.28
CA LYS A 2 15.82 -3.28 17.21
C LYS A 2 15.63 -2.80 15.79
N GLY A 3 14.98 -1.66 15.61
CA GLY A 3 14.99 -0.92 14.38
C GLY A 3 16.14 0.07 14.38
N ALA A 4 16.67 0.43 13.22
CA ALA A 4 17.71 1.43 13.09
C ALA A 4 17.32 2.48 12.03
N LEU A 5 17.58 3.73 12.34
CA LEU A 5 17.38 4.86 11.43
C LEU A 5 18.71 5.25 10.80
N TRP A 6 18.73 5.30 9.49
CA TRP A 6 19.93 5.62 8.73
C TRP A 6 19.72 6.85 7.87
N LYS A 7 20.72 7.71 7.83
CA LYS A 7 20.77 8.82 6.87
C LYS A 7 21.38 8.31 5.58
N LEU A 8 20.61 8.40 4.49
CA LEU A 8 21.13 8.18 3.15
C LEU A 8 22.01 9.37 2.74
N PRO A 9 23.18 9.13 2.11
CA PRO A 9 23.96 10.21 1.52
C PRO A 9 23.20 10.84 0.36
N GLU A 10 23.55 12.09 0.01
CA GLU A 10 23.05 12.71 -1.21
C GLU A 10 23.57 11.93 -2.41
N LEU A 11 22.64 11.40 -3.21
CA LEU A 11 22.97 10.71 -4.45
C LEU A 11 23.49 11.75 -5.46
N LYS A 12 24.81 11.91 -5.54
CA LYS A 12 25.47 12.72 -6.57
C LYS A 12 25.66 11.85 -7.82
N GLU A 13 25.30 12.38 -8.96
CA GLU A 13 25.60 11.72 -10.22
C GLU A 13 27.12 11.47 -10.32
N TYR A 14 27.50 10.20 -10.53
CA TYR A 14 28.88 9.77 -10.87
C TYR A 14 29.99 10.02 -9.81
N THR A 15 29.79 9.64 -8.56
CA THR A 15 30.94 9.49 -7.65
C THR A 15 31.32 8.02 -7.50
N ASN A 16 32.57 7.66 -7.83
CA ASN A 16 33.14 6.35 -7.55
C ASN A 16 33.44 6.14 -6.05
N ASN A 17 33.04 7.06 -5.19
CA ASN A 17 33.29 6.98 -3.77
C ASN A 17 32.17 6.20 -3.08
N VAL A 18 32.53 5.16 -2.36
CA VAL A 18 31.63 4.43 -1.46
C VAL A 18 31.35 5.33 -0.26
N GLU A 19 30.18 5.94 -0.22
CA GLU A 19 29.71 6.68 0.94
C GLU A 19 29.09 5.73 1.97
N SER A 20 29.52 5.82 3.22
CA SER A 20 28.98 5.01 4.31
C SER A 20 27.67 5.59 4.82
N LEU A 21 26.69 4.72 5.09
CA LEU A 21 25.44 5.09 5.76
C LEU A 21 25.76 5.56 7.19
N LYS A 22 25.15 6.68 7.59
CA LYS A 22 25.23 7.16 8.97
C LYS A 22 24.02 6.69 9.77
N ASN A 23 24.25 5.86 10.81
CA ASN A 23 23.20 5.54 11.78
C ASN A 23 22.86 6.81 12.58
N LEU A 24 21.58 7.20 12.56
CA LEU A 24 21.06 8.35 13.29
C LEU A 24 20.58 7.95 14.68
N ALA A 25 19.86 6.83 14.79
CA ALA A 25 19.30 6.36 16.05
C ALA A 25 18.86 4.89 15.94
N ASP A 26 18.85 4.22 17.08
CA ASP A 26 18.27 2.88 17.23
C ASP A 26 16.92 2.97 17.93
N ILE A 27 15.90 2.37 17.33
CA ILE A 27 14.58 2.22 17.93
C ILE A 27 14.55 0.89 18.69
N ASP A 28 14.64 0.94 20.01
CA ASP A 28 14.62 -0.27 20.84
C ASP A 28 13.19 -0.66 21.17
N THR A 29 12.72 -1.74 20.57
CA THR A 29 11.38 -2.28 20.75
C THR A 29 11.34 -3.46 21.72
N THR A 30 12.44 -3.81 22.38
CA THR A 30 12.56 -5.02 23.24
C THR A 30 11.60 -5.02 24.42
N LEU A 31 11.24 -3.84 24.95
CA LEU A 31 10.27 -3.70 26.04
C LEU A 31 8.81 -3.95 25.61
N TYR A 32 8.55 -3.96 24.32
CA TYR A 32 7.17 -4.01 23.76
C TYR A 32 6.84 -5.35 23.13
N GLY A 33 7.85 -6.16 22.78
CA GLY A 33 7.66 -7.47 22.20
C GLY A 33 8.91 -8.02 21.54
N THR A 34 8.75 -9.17 20.88
CA THR A 34 9.85 -9.93 20.28
C THR A 34 9.87 -9.90 18.76
N ASP A 35 8.75 -9.59 18.13
CA ASP A 35 8.58 -9.67 16.68
C ASP A 35 8.19 -8.31 16.08
N LEU A 36 9.19 -7.61 15.55
CA LEU A 36 9.01 -6.33 14.85
C LEU A 36 8.59 -6.59 13.41
N LYS A 37 7.36 -6.19 13.06
CA LYS A 37 6.76 -6.43 11.74
C LYS A 37 7.08 -5.31 10.75
N THR A 38 6.90 -4.08 11.15
CA THR A 38 7.13 -2.92 10.28
C THR A 38 7.51 -1.68 11.07
N ILE A 39 8.24 -0.79 10.41
CA ILE A 39 8.48 0.59 10.84
C ILE A 39 8.10 1.48 9.67
N ALA A 40 7.22 2.45 9.92
CA ALA A 40 6.75 3.38 8.91
C ALA A 40 6.87 4.82 9.39
N TYR A 41 7.53 5.67 8.61
CA TYR A 41 7.54 7.10 8.87
C TYR A 41 6.16 7.71 8.65
N HIS A 42 5.86 8.74 9.43
CA HIS A 42 4.67 9.54 9.22
C HIS A 42 4.78 10.28 7.87
N PRO A 43 3.72 10.25 7.03
CA PRO A 43 3.82 10.75 5.66
C PRO A 43 4.13 12.24 5.54
N MET A 44 3.74 13.05 6.55
CA MET A 44 3.88 14.52 6.53
C MET A 44 4.88 15.05 7.57
N ASP A 45 5.29 14.25 8.55
CA ASP A 45 6.14 14.66 9.66
C ASP A 45 7.30 13.70 9.82
N SER A 46 8.46 14.09 9.32
CA SER A 46 9.68 13.28 9.35
C SER A 46 10.23 13.01 10.76
N THR A 47 9.72 13.71 11.77
CA THR A 47 10.09 13.47 13.18
C THR A 47 9.30 12.35 13.82
N LYS A 48 8.32 11.78 13.13
CA LYS A 48 7.45 10.73 13.67
C LYS A 48 7.56 9.44 12.89
N ALA A 49 7.55 8.34 13.61
CA ALA A 49 7.47 6.99 13.02
C ALA A 49 6.59 6.09 13.88
N VAL A 50 5.99 5.07 13.27
CA VAL A 50 5.28 4.01 13.97
C VAL A 50 6.03 2.71 13.77
N SER A 51 6.22 1.95 14.84
CA SER A 51 6.62 0.55 14.80
C SER A 51 5.45 -0.36 15.20
N VAL A 52 5.33 -1.49 14.53
CA VAL A 52 4.37 -2.56 14.84
C VAL A 52 5.14 -3.75 15.38
N VAL A 53 4.86 -4.12 16.64
CA VAL A 53 5.56 -5.17 17.37
C VAL A 53 4.54 -6.10 18.03
N ASP A 54 4.57 -7.38 17.69
CA ASP A 54 3.59 -8.38 18.19
C ASP A 54 2.14 -7.89 18.09
N ASN A 55 1.50 -7.53 19.19
CA ASN A 55 0.14 -7.02 19.27
C ASN A 55 0.05 -5.51 19.63
N LYS A 56 1.16 -4.78 19.48
CA LYS A 56 1.25 -3.35 19.78
C LYS A 56 1.69 -2.55 18.57
N PHE A 57 1.17 -1.35 18.44
CA PHE A 57 1.78 -0.31 17.63
C PHE A 57 2.25 0.83 18.52
N ILE A 58 3.38 1.43 18.18
CA ILE A 58 4.08 2.41 19.02
C ILE A 58 4.43 3.61 18.14
N LEU A 59 3.94 4.78 18.53
CA LEU A 59 4.30 6.04 17.89
C LEU A 59 5.55 6.61 18.58
N TRP A 60 6.57 6.82 17.79
CA TRP A 60 7.86 7.39 18.18
C TRP A 60 7.96 8.84 17.75
N ASP A 61 8.49 9.66 18.64
CA ASP A 61 9.06 10.97 18.31
C ASP A 61 10.57 10.79 18.14
N LEU A 62 11.08 11.17 16.97
CA LEU A 62 12.48 11.03 16.55
C LEU A 62 13.25 12.35 16.68
N ALA A 63 12.75 13.31 17.47
CA ALA A 63 13.38 14.60 17.67
C ALA A 63 14.80 14.50 18.27
N GLU A 64 15.47 15.62 18.47
CA GLU A 64 16.91 15.75 18.75
C GLU A 64 17.45 14.93 19.94
N ASN A 65 16.60 14.52 20.88
CA ASN A 65 16.98 13.75 22.07
C ASN A 65 16.98 12.23 21.89
N GLY A 66 16.80 11.75 20.63
CA GLY A 66 16.66 10.32 20.30
C GLY A 66 15.22 9.82 20.35
N PRO A 67 14.96 8.60 19.89
CA PRO A 67 13.60 8.05 19.77
C PRO A 67 12.89 7.97 21.13
N GLN A 68 11.76 8.65 21.26
CA GLN A 68 10.92 8.62 22.46
C GLN A 68 9.51 8.13 22.11
N VAL A 69 8.91 7.32 22.99
CA VAL A 69 7.54 6.85 22.80
C VAL A 69 6.56 7.95 23.17
N THR A 70 5.75 8.37 22.23
CA THR A 70 4.68 9.34 22.44
C THR A 70 3.38 8.66 22.83
N THR A 71 3.03 7.59 22.12
CA THR A 71 1.74 6.92 22.25
C THR A 71 1.87 5.47 21.82
N SER A 72 1.08 4.59 22.39
CA SER A 72 0.99 3.20 21.97
C SER A 72 -0.45 2.69 22.06
N GLY A 73 -0.81 1.82 21.11
CA GLY A 73 -2.05 1.06 21.16
C GLY A 73 -1.77 -0.44 21.22
N THR A 74 -2.68 -1.16 21.88
CA THR A 74 -2.55 -2.60 22.06
C THR A 74 -3.80 -3.30 21.57
N LEU A 75 -3.63 -4.36 20.80
CA LEU A 75 -4.72 -5.23 20.39
C LEU A 75 -5.16 -6.08 21.58
N ALA A 76 -6.30 -5.73 22.15
CA ALA A 76 -6.94 -6.52 23.18
C ALA A 76 -7.85 -7.57 22.54
N SER A 77 -7.49 -8.85 22.63
CA SER A 77 -8.31 -9.97 22.16
C SER A 77 -8.01 -11.22 22.98
N LYS A 78 -8.94 -12.16 22.98
CA LYS A 78 -8.69 -13.49 23.55
C LYS A 78 -7.69 -14.25 22.68
N GLY A 79 -6.73 -14.93 23.28
CA GLY A 79 -5.63 -15.60 22.60
C GLY A 79 -4.35 -14.75 22.59
N GLN A 80 -3.47 -14.97 21.66
CA GLN A 80 -2.27 -14.17 21.42
C GLN A 80 -2.35 -13.53 20.03
N PRO A 81 -3.24 -12.54 19.84
CA PRO A 81 -3.38 -11.89 18.54
C PRO A 81 -2.10 -11.12 18.21
N ARG A 82 -1.65 -11.25 16.96
CA ARG A 82 -0.48 -10.52 16.46
C ARG A 82 -0.86 -9.71 15.25
N PHE A 83 -0.25 -8.55 15.13
CA PHE A 83 -0.31 -7.78 13.91
C PHE A 83 0.59 -8.43 12.84
N THR A 84 0.16 -8.39 11.60
CA THR A 84 0.93 -8.87 10.45
C THR A 84 1.60 -7.71 9.72
N ASN A 85 0.94 -6.59 9.63
CA ASN A 85 1.45 -5.38 8.98
C ASN A 85 0.71 -4.14 9.48
N GLY A 86 1.16 -2.95 9.07
CA GLY A 86 0.45 -1.70 9.33
C GLY A 86 0.91 -0.58 8.40
N LYS A 87 -0.01 0.36 8.11
CA LYS A 87 0.23 1.48 7.21
C LYS A 87 -0.48 2.74 7.68
N TRP A 88 0.12 3.89 7.42
CA TRP A 88 -0.51 5.18 7.65
C TRP A 88 -1.66 5.43 6.68
N ASN A 89 -2.76 5.98 7.19
CA ASN A 89 -3.77 6.59 6.35
C ASN A 89 -3.25 7.96 5.89
N PRO A 90 -3.05 8.19 4.57
CA PRO A 90 -2.49 9.44 4.07
C PRO A 90 -3.45 10.62 4.16
N HIS A 91 -4.71 10.37 4.53
CA HIS A 91 -5.76 11.39 4.59
C HIS A 91 -5.95 11.94 6.02
N ASN A 92 -6.78 12.96 6.15
CA ASN A 92 -7.16 13.59 7.43
C ASN A 92 -5.96 14.02 8.29
N GLY A 93 -4.92 14.56 7.67
CA GLY A 93 -3.70 14.98 8.35
C GLY A 93 -2.87 13.81 8.89
N CYS A 94 -3.05 12.62 8.34
CA CYS A 94 -2.33 11.41 8.72
C CYS A 94 -2.46 11.04 10.21
N ASN A 95 -3.61 11.34 10.84
CA ASN A 95 -3.83 11.06 12.26
C ASN A 95 -4.26 9.61 12.53
N GLN A 96 -4.39 8.80 11.48
CA GLN A 96 -4.80 7.40 11.60
C GLN A 96 -3.71 6.45 11.11
N PHE A 97 -3.55 5.37 11.85
CA PHE A 97 -2.74 4.22 11.46
C PHE A 97 -3.62 2.98 11.34
N VAL A 98 -3.39 2.17 10.32
CA VAL A 98 -4.19 0.97 10.07
C VAL A 98 -3.30 -0.25 10.24
N THR A 99 -3.81 -1.23 10.96
CA THR A 99 -3.11 -2.48 11.24
C THR A 99 -3.89 -3.67 10.68
N LEU A 100 -3.15 -4.67 10.27
CA LEU A 100 -3.65 -5.98 9.88
C LEU A 100 -3.42 -6.97 11.00
N ASN A 101 -4.42 -7.80 11.25
CA ASN A 101 -4.26 -8.91 12.20
C ASN A 101 -5.09 -10.08 11.71
N GLU A 102 -4.46 -11.21 11.42
CA GLU A 102 -5.09 -12.38 10.82
C GLU A 102 -5.90 -11.99 9.56
N ASN A 103 -7.22 -12.08 9.63
CA ASN A 103 -8.15 -11.74 8.54
C ASN A 103 -8.92 -10.42 8.78
N ASN A 104 -8.48 -9.60 9.74
CA ASN A 104 -9.15 -8.36 10.11
C ASN A 104 -8.27 -7.14 9.82
N VAL A 105 -8.93 -6.02 9.52
CA VAL A 105 -8.30 -4.70 9.34
C VAL A 105 -8.82 -3.77 10.41
N ARG A 106 -7.95 -3.00 11.08
CA ARG A 106 -8.33 -2.04 12.11
C ARG A 106 -7.69 -0.69 11.89
N GLY A 107 -8.49 0.36 11.94
CA GLY A 107 -8.04 1.74 11.91
C GLY A 107 -7.98 2.32 13.33
N TRP A 108 -6.86 2.95 13.67
CA TRP A 108 -6.59 3.55 14.97
C TRP A 108 -6.38 5.04 14.80
N ASP A 109 -7.00 5.83 15.65
CA ASP A 109 -6.78 7.28 15.72
C ASP A 109 -5.82 7.58 16.88
N PHE A 110 -4.70 8.26 16.60
CA PHE A 110 -3.72 8.59 17.65
C PHE A 110 -4.24 9.56 18.72
N ARG A 111 -5.36 10.21 18.49
CA ARG A 111 -6.03 11.03 19.50
C ARG A 111 -6.76 10.17 20.56
N ASN A 112 -7.14 8.95 20.19
CA ASN A 112 -7.73 7.95 21.08
C ASN A 112 -7.25 6.54 20.68
N PRO A 113 -6.02 6.16 21.05
CA PRO A 113 -5.42 4.90 20.64
C PRO A 113 -5.87 3.68 21.44
N ALA A 114 -6.75 3.85 22.42
CA ALA A 114 -7.21 2.76 23.28
C ALA A 114 -8.10 1.77 22.53
N GLU A 115 -8.86 2.24 21.56
CA GLU A 115 -9.79 1.44 20.78
C GLU A 115 -9.67 1.76 19.29
N ALA A 116 -9.93 0.73 18.44
CA ALA A 116 -10.00 0.94 17.00
C ALA A 116 -11.21 1.83 16.66
N SER A 117 -10.97 2.87 15.87
CA SER A 117 -12.02 3.79 15.41
C SER A 117 -12.96 3.14 14.39
N TRP A 118 -12.46 2.17 13.64
CA TRP A 118 -13.24 1.32 12.74
C TRP A 118 -12.55 -0.03 12.54
N THR A 119 -13.32 -1.05 12.14
CA THR A 119 -12.81 -2.41 11.92
C THR A 119 -13.55 -3.06 10.76
N ILE A 120 -12.80 -3.70 9.86
CA ILE A 120 -13.33 -4.63 8.87
C ILE A 120 -13.09 -6.03 9.43
N LEU A 121 -14.14 -6.69 9.86
CA LEU A 121 -14.07 -8.06 10.37
C LEU A 121 -14.14 -9.06 9.21
N SER A 122 -13.31 -10.10 9.28
CA SER A 122 -13.26 -11.17 8.28
C SER A 122 -13.14 -10.63 6.85
N ALA A 123 -12.28 -9.61 6.66
CA ALA A 123 -12.06 -8.99 5.36
C ALA A 123 -11.60 -10.01 4.32
N HIS A 124 -10.81 -10.99 4.72
CA HIS A 124 -10.40 -12.12 3.90
C HIS A 124 -10.74 -13.45 4.57
N SER A 125 -10.80 -14.53 3.79
CA SER A 125 -11.01 -15.88 4.34
C SER A 125 -9.76 -16.46 4.98
N GLN A 126 -8.58 -15.89 4.69
CA GLN A 126 -7.28 -16.27 5.23
C GLN A 126 -6.51 -15.01 5.69
N ILE A 127 -5.22 -15.18 6.01
CA ILE A 127 -4.36 -14.10 6.52
C ILE A 127 -4.23 -12.98 5.50
N ILE A 128 -4.43 -11.75 5.96
CA ILE A 128 -4.15 -10.54 5.17
C ILE A 128 -2.67 -10.24 5.26
N ARG A 129 -2.04 -10.05 4.10
CA ARG A 129 -0.60 -9.79 4.00
C ARG A 129 -0.26 -8.32 3.90
N ASP A 130 -1.03 -7.59 3.11
CA ASP A 130 -0.72 -6.18 2.86
C ASP A 130 -1.99 -5.36 2.62
N LEU A 131 -1.84 -4.06 2.76
CA LEU A 131 -2.88 -3.07 2.46
C LEU A 131 -2.26 -1.85 1.79
N ASP A 132 -3.06 -1.12 1.02
CA ASP A 132 -2.69 0.18 0.50
C ASP A 132 -3.88 1.13 0.41
N PHE A 133 -3.63 2.42 0.63
CA PHE A 133 -4.65 3.46 0.52
C PHE A 133 -4.64 4.08 -0.86
N ASN A 134 -5.83 4.37 -1.36
CA ASN A 134 -5.97 5.27 -2.50
C ASN A 134 -5.69 6.70 -2.05
N VAL A 135 -4.65 7.32 -2.59
CA VAL A 135 -4.23 8.68 -2.22
C VAL A 135 -5.21 9.72 -2.74
N ASN A 136 -5.90 9.44 -3.85
CA ASN A 136 -6.84 10.35 -4.51
C ASN A 136 -8.28 10.19 -3.98
N ARG A 137 -8.63 9.04 -3.39
CA ARG A 137 -9.95 8.77 -2.82
C ARG A 137 -9.87 8.45 -1.34
N GLN A 138 -10.30 9.40 -0.53
CA GLN A 138 -10.11 9.46 0.92
C GLN A 138 -10.52 8.21 1.71
N TYR A 139 -11.53 7.50 1.26
CA TYR A 139 -12.10 6.39 2.04
C TYR A 139 -11.84 5.02 1.45
N ILE A 140 -11.07 4.97 0.36
CA ILE A 140 -10.80 3.73 -0.36
C ILE A 140 -9.46 3.16 0.05
N LEU A 141 -9.47 1.90 0.47
CA LEU A 141 -8.27 1.11 0.69
C LEU A 141 -8.36 -0.22 -0.04
N SER A 142 -7.22 -0.77 -0.39
CA SER A 142 -7.07 -2.13 -0.91
C SER A 142 -6.43 -3.04 0.12
N THR A 143 -6.76 -4.32 0.09
CA THR A 143 -6.15 -5.38 0.88
C THR A 143 -5.87 -6.59 0.01
N CYS A 144 -4.86 -7.38 0.37
CA CYS A 144 -4.58 -8.66 -0.26
C CYS A 144 -4.14 -9.69 0.78
N GLY A 145 -4.28 -10.98 0.44
CA GLY A 145 -4.00 -12.02 1.41
C GLY A 145 -3.76 -13.41 0.83
N ASP A 146 -3.71 -14.37 1.73
CA ASP A 146 -3.41 -15.78 1.43
C ASP A 146 -4.55 -16.47 0.66
N ASP A 147 -5.73 -15.88 0.63
CA ASP A 147 -6.87 -16.39 -0.14
C ASP A 147 -6.78 -16.08 -1.65
N GLY A 148 -5.69 -15.44 -2.11
CA GLY A 148 -5.48 -15.11 -3.52
C GLY A 148 -6.25 -13.89 -4.02
N TYR A 149 -7.03 -13.24 -3.16
CA TYR A 149 -7.84 -12.09 -3.52
C TYR A 149 -7.12 -10.77 -3.28
N MET A 150 -7.41 -9.81 -4.14
CA MET A 150 -7.28 -8.37 -3.93
C MET A 150 -8.69 -7.81 -3.74
N LYS A 151 -8.92 -7.09 -2.65
CA LYS A 151 -10.21 -6.50 -2.30
C LYS A 151 -10.10 -5.00 -2.03
N PHE A 152 -11.14 -4.26 -2.40
CA PHE A 152 -11.25 -2.82 -2.17
C PHE A 152 -12.41 -2.53 -1.23
N TRP A 153 -12.21 -1.58 -0.34
CA TRP A 153 -13.12 -1.28 0.76
C TRP A 153 -13.38 0.22 0.85
N ASP A 154 -14.61 0.58 1.20
CA ASP A 154 -14.93 1.90 1.74
C ASP A 154 -14.93 1.80 3.27
N ILE A 155 -14.02 2.49 3.93
CA ILE A 155 -13.88 2.45 5.39
C ILE A 155 -15.10 3.01 6.14
N ARG A 156 -15.99 3.73 5.45
CA ARG A 156 -17.27 4.22 6.01
C ARG A 156 -18.35 3.12 6.04
N SER A 157 -18.22 2.14 5.15
CA SER A 157 -19.12 0.98 5.06
C SER A 157 -18.30 -0.32 5.02
N PRO A 158 -17.73 -0.74 6.14
CA PRO A 158 -16.73 -1.81 6.20
C PRO A 158 -17.31 -3.22 6.18
N THR A 159 -18.60 -3.39 5.86
CA THR A 159 -19.30 -4.69 5.92
C THR A 159 -19.01 -5.57 4.72
N GLU A 160 -18.92 -4.98 3.54
CA GLU A 160 -18.68 -5.70 2.28
C GLU A 160 -17.66 -4.96 1.41
N PRO A 161 -16.82 -5.70 0.65
CA PRO A 161 -15.89 -5.07 -0.28
C PRO A 161 -16.63 -4.43 -1.46
N ILE A 162 -16.20 -3.25 -1.89
CA ILE A 162 -16.71 -2.58 -3.10
C ILE A 162 -16.38 -3.40 -4.34
N LEU A 163 -15.16 -3.96 -4.37
CA LEU A 163 -14.66 -4.78 -5.46
C LEU A 163 -13.80 -5.90 -4.89
N SER A 164 -13.95 -7.10 -5.45
CA SER A 164 -13.14 -8.27 -5.10
C SER A 164 -12.68 -8.96 -6.38
N ARG A 165 -11.37 -9.18 -6.50
CA ARG A 165 -10.75 -9.79 -7.67
C ARG A 165 -9.75 -10.87 -7.27
N MET A 166 -9.81 -12.02 -7.97
CA MET A 166 -8.88 -13.12 -7.81
C MET A 166 -8.16 -13.33 -9.15
N GLU A 167 -6.95 -12.78 -9.25
CA GLU A 167 -6.13 -12.87 -10.48
C GLU A 167 -4.91 -13.79 -10.29
N HIS A 168 -4.54 -14.07 -9.04
CA HIS A 168 -3.45 -14.95 -8.66
C HIS A 168 -3.92 -16.34 -8.27
N SER A 169 -3.06 -17.32 -8.49
CA SER A 169 -3.32 -18.73 -8.11
C SER A 169 -2.75 -19.11 -6.75
N HIS A 170 -2.05 -18.20 -6.09
CA HIS A 170 -1.41 -18.40 -4.78
C HIS A 170 -1.49 -17.14 -3.92
N TRP A 171 -0.88 -17.16 -2.73
CA TRP A 171 -0.84 -16.06 -1.76
C TRP A 171 -0.41 -14.75 -2.40
N VAL A 172 -1.16 -13.70 -2.15
CA VAL A 172 -0.83 -12.33 -2.62
C VAL A 172 -0.12 -11.60 -1.49
N TRP A 173 1.16 -11.28 -1.73
CA TRP A 173 2.04 -10.69 -0.73
C TRP A 173 1.93 -9.18 -0.63
N SER A 174 1.72 -8.51 -1.75
CA SER A 174 1.71 -7.05 -1.78
C SER A 174 0.68 -6.51 -2.75
N VAL A 175 0.08 -5.38 -2.40
CA VAL A 175 -0.82 -4.59 -3.24
C VAL A 175 -0.40 -3.12 -3.19
N ARG A 176 -0.32 -2.47 -4.37
CA ARG A 176 0.07 -1.05 -4.49
C ARG A 176 -0.80 -0.34 -5.50
N ILE A 177 -1.52 0.68 -5.04
CA ILE A 177 -2.29 1.59 -5.88
C ILE A 177 -1.34 2.66 -6.42
N ASN A 178 -1.44 2.96 -7.71
CA ASN A 178 -0.64 4.02 -8.30
C ASN A 178 -1.08 5.39 -7.74
N ARG A 179 -0.11 6.19 -7.30
CA ARG A 179 -0.39 7.49 -6.67
C ARG A 179 -0.84 8.56 -7.65
N PHE A 180 -0.45 8.44 -8.92
CA PHE A 180 -0.78 9.40 -9.97
C PHE A 180 -2.04 8.99 -10.73
N HIS A 181 -2.15 7.71 -11.04
CA HIS A 181 -3.25 7.10 -11.80
C HIS A 181 -3.85 5.98 -10.98
N ASP A 182 -4.74 6.30 -10.07
CA ASP A 182 -5.30 5.38 -9.08
C ASP A 182 -6.18 4.27 -9.67
N GLN A 183 -6.47 4.31 -10.97
CA GLN A 183 -7.03 3.20 -11.71
C GLN A 183 -6.04 2.04 -11.92
N LEU A 184 -4.73 2.25 -11.73
CA LEU A 184 -3.71 1.22 -11.87
C LEU A 184 -3.32 0.65 -10.53
N VAL A 185 -3.36 -0.67 -10.40
CA VAL A 185 -2.98 -1.39 -9.18
C VAL A 185 -2.07 -2.55 -9.52
N LEU A 186 -0.99 -2.67 -8.76
CA LEU A 186 -0.05 -3.77 -8.81
C LEU A 186 -0.32 -4.75 -7.68
N THR A 187 -0.18 -6.02 -7.97
CA THR A 187 -0.16 -7.11 -6.99
C THR A 187 1.00 -8.06 -7.27
N SER A 188 1.58 -8.60 -6.22
CA SER A 188 2.64 -9.61 -6.30
C SER A 188 2.28 -10.85 -5.48
N SER A 189 2.69 -12.03 -5.95
CA SER A 189 2.24 -13.30 -5.39
C SER A 189 3.32 -14.36 -5.36
N SER A 190 3.06 -15.40 -4.57
CA SER A 190 3.85 -16.64 -4.55
C SER A 190 3.70 -17.48 -5.83
N ASP A 191 2.85 -17.09 -6.77
CA ASP A 191 2.79 -17.70 -8.10
C ASP A 191 3.88 -17.19 -9.05
N SER A 192 4.91 -16.51 -8.52
CA SER A 192 6.03 -15.90 -9.23
C SER A 192 5.64 -14.77 -10.21
N ARG A 193 4.44 -14.22 -10.08
CA ARG A 193 3.90 -13.20 -10.99
C ARG A 193 3.71 -11.86 -10.29
N VAL A 194 3.88 -10.81 -11.11
CA VAL A 194 3.34 -9.48 -10.81
C VAL A 194 2.20 -9.21 -11.80
N ILE A 195 1.06 -8.82 -11.27
CA ILE A 195 -0.10 -8.50 -12.09
C ILE A 195 -0.42 -7.01 -11.97
N LEU A 196 -0.54 -6.35 -13.10
CA LEU A 196 -1.04 -5.00 -13.23
C LEU A 196 -2.52 -5.05 -13.61
N CYS A 197 -3.37 -4.51 -12.75
CA CYS A 197 -4.80 -4.42 -12.96
C CYS A 197 -5.25 -2.98 -13.20
N SER A 198 -6.30 -2.82 -13.97
CA SER A 198 -7.14 -1.62 -14.01
C SER A 198 -8.34 -1.81 -13.09
N ILE A 199 -8.65 -0.77 -12.31
CA ILE A 199 -9.83 -0.67 -11.45
C ILE A 199 -10.57 0.65 -11.70
N ALA A 200 -10.80 0.95 -12.96
CA ALA A 200 -11.38 2.23 -13.39
C ALA A 200 -12.73 2.53 -12.71
N SER A 201 -13.54 1.51 -12.40
CA SER A 201 -14.86 1.67 -11.78
C SER A 201 -14.81 2.34 -10.39
N ILE A 202 -13.72 2.18 -9.66
CA ILE A 202 -13.56 2.71 -8.30
C ILE A 202 -12.45 3.76 -8.17
N SER A 203 -11.85 4.17 -9.29
CA SER A 203 -10.82 5.20 -9.33
C SER A 203 -11.38 6.62 -9.17
N SER A 204 -10.51 7.59 -8.99
CA SER A 204 -10.88 9.01 -8.91
C SER A 204 -11.34 9.58 -10.27
N GLU A 205 -10.87 8.97 -11.37
CA GLU A 205 -11.24 9.32 -12.75
C GLU A 205 -11.93 8.15 -13.46
N PRO A 206 -13.13 7.73 -13.01
CA PRO A 206 -13.83 6.59 -13.60
C PRO A 206 -14.34 6.85 -15.02
N PHE A 207 -14.41 8.12 -15.41
CA PHE A 207 -14.95 8.58 -16.68
C PHE A 207 -13.95 9.51 -17.37
N GLY A 208 -13.20 9.02 -18.33
CA GLY A 208 -12.37 9.88 -19.17
C GLY A 208 -13.20 11.04 -19.75
N HIS A 209 -12.64 12.24 -19.75
CA HIS A 209 -13.16 13.53 -20.19
C HIS A 209 -14.49 13.99 -19.55
N ILE A 210 -14.41 15.13 -18.88
CA ILE A 210 -15.56 15.96 -18.55
C ILE A 210 -16.17 16.41 -19.88
N VAL A 211 -17.32 15.84 -20.24
CA VAL A 211 -18.12 16.37 -21.36
C VAL A 211 -18.58 17.75 -20.94
N THR A 212 -18.03 18.80 -21.55
CA THR A 212 -18.55 20.15 -21.38
C THR A 212 -19.95 20.21 -21.99
N PRO A 213 -20.91 20.95 -21.39
CA PRO A 213 -22.31 21.01 -21.85
C PRO A 213 -22.53 21.56 -23.26
N GLU A 214 -21.47 21.94 -23.98
CA GLU A 214 -21.54 22.56 -25.30
C GLU A 214 -21.38 21.57 -26.48
N ASP A 215 -21.05 20.29 -26.21
CA ASP A 215 -20.92 19.27 -27.26
C ASP A 215 -22.20 18.44 -27.45
N ASP A 216 -23.28 19.13 -27.84
CA ASP A 216 -24.56 18.52 -28.23
C ASP A 216 -24.50 18.05 -29.71
N SER A 217 -23.60 17.11 -30.02
CA SER A 217 -23.57 16.41 -31.30
C SER A 217 -23.55 14.90 -31.08
N THR A 218 -24.67 14.28 -31.40
CA THR A 218 -25.05 12.87 -31.30
C THR A 218 -24.13 11.86 -32.02
N GLN A 219 -23.02 12.29 -32.59
CA GLN A 219 -22.04 11.42 -33.30
C GLN A 219 -20.78 11.08 -32.49
N ASN A 220 -20.47 11.78 -31.39
CA ASN A 220 -19.24 11.55 -30.60
C ASN A 220 -19.39 10.48 -29.51
N ASP A 221 -20.62 10.09 -29.13
CA ASP A 221 -20.87 9.10 -28.08
C ASP A 221 -20.30 7.69 -28.40
N TYR A 222 -20.24 7.32 -29.68
CA TYR A 222 -19.69 6.02 -30.07
C TYR A 222 -18.15 5.96 -30.01
N ASN A 223 -17.44 7.07 -30.19
CA ASN A 223 -15.98 7.11 -30.08
C ASN A 223 -15.50 7.27 -28.64
N CYS A 224 -16.25 7.95 -27.80
CA CYS A 224 -15.94 8.08 -26.37
C CYS A 224 -16.04 6.74 -25.62
N LYS A 225 -16.99 5.86 -26.02
CA LYS A 225 -17.13 4.52 -25.44
C LYS A 225 -16.00 3.54 -25.82
N LYS A 226 -15.27 3.79 -26.92
CA LYS A 226 -14.22 2.90 -27.41
C LYS A 226 -12.88 2.99 -26.66
N ASN A 227 -12.63 4.08 -25.95
CA ASN A 227 -11.34 4.33 -25.30
C ASN A 227 -11.36 4.19 -23.78
N LYS A 228 -12.50 3.81 -23.20
CA LYS A 228 -12.62 3.68 -21.75
C LYS A 228 -11.83 2.48 -21.24
N LEU A 229 -11.00 2.69 -20.23
CA LEU A 229 -10.32 1.62 -19.53
C LEU A 229 -11.36 0.86 -18.69
N GLU A 230 -11.47 -0.44 -18.90
CA GLU A 230 -12.36 -1.31 -18.14
C GLU A 230 -11.59 -1.97 -16.99
N ASP A 231 -12.34 -2.43 -15.97
CA ASP A 231 -11.75 -3.21 -14.89
C ASP A 231 -11.22 -4.54 -15.42
N GLY A 232 -9.96 -4.84 -15.13
CA GLY A 232 -9.37 -6.08 -15.61
C GLY A 232 -7.86 -6.11 -15.53
N VAL A 233 -7.28 -7.21 -15.99
CA VAL A 233 -5.84 -7.37 -16.07
C VAL A 233 -5.29 -6.58 -17.26
N VAL A 234 -4.37 -5.67 -16.98
CA VAL A 234 -3.65 -4.84 -17.95
C VAL A 234 -2.36 -5.53 -18.41
N GLY A 235 -1.66 -6.18 -17.50
CA GLY A 235 -0.42 -6.90 -17.80
C GLY A 235 -0.09 -7.95 -16.76
N ARG A 236 0.57 -9.01 -17.22
CA ARG A 236 1.18 -10.05 -16.39
C ARG A 236 2.67 -10.07 -16.66
N TYR A 237 3.45 -10.07 -15.59
CA TYR A 237 4.92 -10.04 -15.62
C TYR A 237 5.41 -11.31 -14.94
N GLU A 238 6.16 -12.12 -15.70
CA GLU A 238 6.57 -13.48 -15.33
C GLU A 238 8.09 -13.64 -15.40
N GLU A 239 8.84 -12.57 -15.10
CA GLU A 239 10.30 -12.58 -15.15
C GLU A 239 10.94 -13.24 -13.92
N HIS A 240 10.17 -13.43 -12.85
CA HIS A 240 10.62 -14.08 -11.63
C HIS A 240 10.42 -15.59 -11.66
N GLU A 241 11.33 -16.31 -11.01
CA GLU A 241 11.31 -17.76 -10.90
C GLU A 241 10.77 -18.27 -9.54
N ASP A 242 10.63 -17.37 -8.56
CA ASP A 242 10.15 -17.68 -7.22
C ASP A 242 9.15 -16.61 -6.74
N SER A 243 8.64 -16.78 -5.53
CA SER A 243 7.65 -15.91 -4.91
C SER A 243 8.07 -14.45 -4.94
N VAL A 244 7.20 -13.60 -5.46
CA VAL A 244 7.39 -12.14 -5.50
C VAL A 244 6.76 -11.55 -4.24
N TYR A 245 7.58 -11.15 -3.29
CA TYR A 245 7.10 -10.70 -1.98
C TYR A 245 6.93 -9.18 -1.85
N ALA A 246 7.46 -8.41 -2.80
CA ALA A 246 7.30 -6.95 -2.78
C ALA A 246 7.18 -6.38 -4.19
N VAL A 247 6.32 -5.40 -4.33
CA VAL A 247 6.17 -4.56 -5.52
C VAL A 247 5.98 -3.12 -5.10
N GLU A 248 6.56 -2.17 -5.84
CA GLU A 248 6.42 -0.75 -5.53
C GLU A 248 6.47 0.12 -6.78
N TRP A 249 5.64 1.16 -6.82
CA TRP A 249 5.65 2.16 -7.88
C TRP A 249 6.83 3.13 -7.72
N SER A 250 7.37 3.59 -8.83
CA SER A 250 8.32 4.70 -8.80
C SER A 250 7.62 5.98 -8.30
N SER A 251 8.29 6.70 -7.42
CA SER A 251 7.80 8.00 -6.93
C SER A 251 7.96 9.13 -7.94
N ALA A 252 8.83 8.95 -8.95
CA ALA A 252 9.15 9.96 -9.94
C ALA A 252 8.49 9.71 -11.31
N ASP A 253 8.27 8.44 -11.67
CA ASP A 253 7.66 8.05 -12.96
C ASP A 253 6.43 7.18 -12.70
N PRO A 254 5.21 7.67 -12.99
CA PRO A 254 3.96 6.93 -12.74
C PRO A 254 3.84 5.63 -13.53
N TRP A 255 4.69 5.41 -14.51
CA TRP A 255 4.62 4.29 -15.45
C TRP A 255 5.65 3.21 -15.19
N THR A 256 6.53 3.41 -14.21
CA THR A 256 7.60 2.47 -13.85
C THR A 256 7.35 1.90 -12.46
N PHE A 257 7.62 0.62 -12.28
CA PHE A 257 7.55 -0.06 -11.00
C PHE A 257 8.68 -1.10 -10.86
N ALA A 258 8.95 -1.47 -9.62
CA ALA A 258 9.93 -2.47 -9.25
C ALA A 258 9.25 -3.65 -8.58
N SER A 259 9.81 -4.84 -8.76
CA SER A 259 9.41 -6.05 -8.05
C SER A 259 10.62 -6.81 -7.52
N LEU A 260 10.44 -7.47 -6.37
CA LEU A 260 11.51 -8.19 -5.69
C LEU A 260 11.02 -9.59 -5.30
N SER A 261 11.82 -10.60 -5.61
CA SER A 261 11.49 -12.00 -5.39
C SER A 261 12.55 -12.72 -4.55
N TYR A 262 12.20 -13.89 -4.04
CA TYR A 262 13.11 -14.80 -3.34
C TYR A 262 14.17 -15.42 -4.26
N ASP A 263 14.02 -15.31 -5.59
CA ASP A 263 15.09 -15.66 -6.56
C ASP A 263 16.29 -14.69 -6.50
N GLY A 264 16.21 -13.65 -5.66
CA GLY A 264 17.25 -12.64 -5.47
C GLY A 264 17.29 -11.57 -6.57
N ARG A 265 16.29 -11.52 -7.46
CA ARG A 265 16.22 -10.55 -8.55
C ARG A 265 15.36 -9.36 -8.16
N LEU A 266 15.85 -8.16 -8.50
CA LEU A 266 15.08 -6.93 -8.59
C LEU A 266 14.78 -6.67 -10.07
N VAL A 267 13.51 -6.63 -10.43
CA VAL A 267 13.07 -6.37 -11.81
C VAL A 267 12.39 -5.01 -11.90
N LEU A 268 12.76 -4.23 -12.92
CA LEU A 268 12.14 -2.94 -13.22
C LEU A 268 11.26 -3.09 -14.46
N ASN A 269 10.00 -2.82 -14.31
CA ASN A 269 8.99 -2.96 -15.35
C ASN A 269 8.28 -1.63 -15.64
N LYS A 270 7.64 -1.57 -16.81
CA LYS A 270 6.85 -0.42 -17.26
C LYS A 270 5.44 -0.83 -17.64
N VAL A 271 4.50 0.07 -17.38
CA VAL A 271 3.13 -0.05 -17.87
C VAL A 271 3.15 -0.10 -19.42
N PRO A 272 2.41 -1.01 -20.05
CA PRO A 272 2.37 -1.11 -21.51
C PRO A 272 1.87 0.18 -22.16
N ARG A 273 2.54 0.63 -23.23
CA ARG A 273 2.28 1.92 -23.88
C ARG A 273 0.81 2.13 -24.28
N LYS A 274 0.13 1.05 -24.69
CA LYS A 274 -1.30 1.09 -25.05
C LYS A 274 -2.14 1.70 -23.93
N TYR A 275 -1.96 1.23 -22.69
CA TYR A 275 -2.74 1.68 -21.54
C TYR A 275 -2.34 3.07 -21.07
N LYS A 276 -1.03 3.40 -21.18
CA LYS A 276 -0.56 4.77 -20.94
C LYS A 276 -1.30 5.78 -21.84
N TYR A 277 -1.46 5.50 -23.12
CA TYR A 277 -2.19 6.38 -24.04
C TYR A 277 -3.69 6.40 -23.76
N GLN A 278 -4.29 5.27 -23.37
CA GLN A 278 -5.71 5.23 -22.98
C GLN A 278 -6.04 6.06 -21.72
N ILE A 279 -5.07 6.22 -20.83
CA ILE A 279 -5.22 7.03 -19.61
C ILE A 279 -4.98 8.51 -19.88
N LEU A 280 -4.06 8.85 -20.82
CA LEU A 280 -3.66 10.23 -21.08
C LEU A 280 -4.47 10.92 -22.19
N LEU A 281 -5.14 10.17 -23.05
CA LEU A 281 -5.92 10.66 -24.20
C LEU A 281 -7.42 10.39 -24.01
#